data_6fd01d6e40a8ff5137315820bb0d4eae
#
_entry.id   6fd01d6e40a8ff5137315820bb0d4eae
#
_cell.length_a   1.000
_cell.length_b   1.000
_cell.length_c   1.000
_cell.angle_alpha   90.00
_cell.angle_beta   90.00
_cell.angle_gamma   90.00
#
_symmetry.space_group_name_H-M   'P 1'
#
loop_
_entity.id
_entity.type
_entity.pdbx_description
1 polymer ?
#
loop_
_entity_poly.entity_id
_entity_poly.type
_entity_poly.pdbx_seq_one_letter_code
_entity_poly.pdbx_strand_id
1 'polypeptide(L)'
;ADVKNSGGRPALGFLPLGTGNSFLRDFTPHGVEHTIEALRNGRRRACDLILLRHADGEIYFLNLLSLGFPADVGELTNRRFKRWGELGYILGVLTRLAGLEHLAFPHRLDSAPDWDRRRCLFLTFSNSKYTGGKMMIAPKADATDGQIEYVRWSPVGRLRLVWNIQRLFTGSHISHSQASRAAVRRVEFDLSEPVNALVDGEILRLKCRSVEILPRALDVIA
;
A
#
# COMPACT_ATOMS: atom_id res chain seq x y z
N ALA A 1 6.69 -14.35 29.84
CA ALA A 1 7.15 -15.61 29.27
C ALA A 1 8.19 -15.29 28.20
N ASP A 2 9.44 -15.71 28.42
CA ASP A 2 10.57 -15.44 27.53
C ASP A 2 10.35 -16.11 26.16
N VAL A 3 10.22 -15.30 25.14
CA VAL A 3 10.13 -15.73 23.71
C VAL A 3 11.43 -16.42 23.24
N LYS A 4 12.48 -16.38 24.04
CA LYS A 4 13.80 -16.96 23.72
C LYS A 4 13.87 -18.49 23.68
N ASN A 5 12.86 -19.20 24.17
CA ASN A 5 12.97 -20.66 24.33
C ASN A 5 12.07 -21.52 23.44
N SER A 6 11.32 -20.95 22.50
CA SER A 6 10.41 -21.75 21.67
C SER A 6 10.91 -22.13 20.28
N GLY A 7 12.16 -21.87 19.92
CA GLY A 7 12.76 -22.31 18.64
C GLY A 7 12.00 -21.94 17.36
N GLY A 8 10.88 -21.22 17.47
CA GLY A 8 10.01 -20.83 16.37
C GLY A 8 10.18 -19.35 16.01
N ARG A 9 10.02 -19.02 14.71
CA ARG A 9 9.94 -17.64 14.27
C ARG A 9 8.75 -16.95 14.95
N PRO A 10 8.89 -15.70 15.41
CA PRO A 10 7.75 -14.92 15.90
C PRO A 10 6.70 -14.79 14.79
N ALA A 11 5.44 -14.88 15.15
CA ALA A 11 4.32 -14.69 14.21
C ALA A 11 3.50 -13.49 14.63
N LEU A 12 3.05 -12.70 13.66
CA LEU A 12 2.14 -11.58 13.89
C LEU A 12 0.69 -12.05 13.80
N GLY A 13 -0.07 -11.82 14.87
CA GLY A 13 -1.52 -11.96 14.87
C GLY A 13 -2.17 -10.57 14.80
N PHE A 14 -3.21 -10.43 13.99
CA PHE A 14 -3.94 -9.18 13.81
C PHE A 14 -5.37 -9.31 14.35
N LEU A 15 -5.81 -8.37 15.17
CA LEU A 15 -7.21 -8.25 15.55
C LEU A 15 -7.83 -7.11 14.74
N PRO A 16 -8.93 -7.35 13.99
CA PRO A 16 -9.57 -6.35 13.14
C PRO A 16 -10.40 -5.34 13.94
N LEU A 17 -9.75 -4.62 14.87
CA LEU A 17 -10.38 -3.61 15.73
C LEU A 17 -10.45 -2.24 15.08
N GLY A 18 -9.69 -2.01 14.02
CA GLY A 18 -9.68 -0.76 13.26
C GLY A 18 -10.77 -0.70 12.19
N THR A 19 -11.00 0.48 11.62
CA THR A 19 -11.98 0.71 10.55
C THR A 19 -11.50 0.19 9.17
N GLY A 20 -10.20 0.14 8.93
CA GLY A 20 -9.61 -0.24 7.63
C GLY A 20 -9.42 -1.74 7.48
N ASN A 21 -8.57 -2.33 8.32
CA ASN A 21 -8.19 -3.76 8.33
C ASN A 21 -7.82 -4.31 6.94
N SER A 22 -7.16 -3.47 6.12
CA SER A 22 -6.95 -3.72 4.69
C SER A 22 -6.13 -4.99 4.44
N PHE A 23 -5.05 -5.17 5.19
CA PHE A 23 -4.17 -6.34 5.05
C PHE A 23 -4.89 -7.66 5.38
N LEU A 24 -5.70 -7.69 6.45
CA LEU A 24 -6.44 -8.90 6.84
C LEU A 24 -7.47 -9.36 5.80
N ARG A 25 -7.97 -8.46 4.96
CA ARG A 25 -8.94 -8.81 3.91
C ARG A 25 -8.39 -9.79 2.87
N ASP A 26 -7.09 -9.85 2.69
CA ASP A 26 -6.46 -10.82 1.78
C ASP A 26 -6.48 -12.25 2.34
N PHE A 27 -6.59 -12.39 3.65
CA PHE A 27 -6.58 -13.70 4.32
C PHE A 27 -7.97 -14.19 4.66
N THR A 28 -8.88 -13.28 5.01
CA THR A 28 -10.23 -13.67 5.44
C THR A 28 -11.26 -12.57 5.17
N PRO A 29 -12.45 -12.93 4.65
CA PRO A 29 -13.60 -12.05 4.64
C PRO A 29 -14.30 -12.01 6.01
N HIS A 30 -13.98 -12.95 6.92
CA HIS A 30 -14.61 -13.10 8.22
C HIS A 30 -13.93 -12.22 9.27
N GLY A 31 -14.70 -11.70 10.20
CA GLY A 31 -14.25 -10.67 11.15
C GLY A 31 -13.41 -11.22 12.33
N VAL A 32 -13.63 -10.63 13.52
CA VAL A 32 -12.87 -10.91 14.75
C VAL A 32 -12.90 -12.40 15.13
N GLU A 33 -14.05 -13.09 14.96
CA GLU A 33 -14.23 -14.49 15.32
C GLU A 33 -13.24 -15.40 14.60
N HIS A 34 -13.09 -15.24 13.29
CA HIS A 34 -12.11 -16.01 12.51
C HIS A 34 -10.68 -15.77 12.99
N THR A 35 -10.33 -14.52 13.29
CA THR A 35 -8.99 -14.17 13.78
C THR A 35 -8.72 -14.81 15.14
N ILE A 36 -9.69 -14.81 16.05
CA ILE A 36 -9.58 -15.49 17.35
C ILE A 36 -9.39 -16.99 17.15
N GLU A 37 -10.15 -17.60 16.25
CA GLU A 37 -10.02 -19.02 15.92
C GLU A 37 -8.63 -19.33 15.33
N ALA A 38 -8.16 -18.52 14.39
CA ALA A 38 -6.82 -18.66 13.81
C ALA A 38 -5.73 -18.56 14.88
N LEU A 39 -5.85 -17.63 15.82
CA LEU A 39 -4.94 -17.47 16.96
C LEU A 39 -4.97 -18.71 17.89
N ARG A 40 -6.15 -19.23 18.19
CA ARG A 40 -6.30 -20.43 19.04
C ARG A 40 -5.71 -21.68 18.37
N ASN A 41 -5.90 -21.82 17.07
CA ASN A 41 -5.42 -22.97 16.31
C ASN A 41 -3.95 -22.83 15.90
N GLY A 42 -3.34 -21.66 16.11
CA GLY A 42 -1.94 -21.40 15.78
C GLY A 42 -1.62 -21.54 14.29
N ARG A 43 -2.62 -21.35 13.40
CA ARG A 43 -2.43 -21.45 11.95
C ARG A 43 -1.51 -20.32 11.48
N ARG A 44 -0.36 -20.70 10.94
CA ARG A 44 0.66 -19.76 10.45
C ARG A 44 0.71 -19.78 8.93
N ARG A 45 0.87 -18.62 8.36
CA ARG A 45 1.13 -18.42 6.94
C ARG A 45 2.39 -17.59 6.77
N ALA A 46 3.37 -18.12 6.05
CA ALA A 46 4.56 -17.37 5.71
C ALA A 46 4.19 -16.27 4.71
N CYS A 47 4.49 -15.03 5.05
CA CYS A 47 4.21 -13.85 4.26
C CYS A 47 5.49 -13.12 3.91
N ASP A 48 5.45 -12.47 2.77
CA ASP A 48 6.49 -11.58 2.33
C ASP A 48 6.44 -10.27 3.13
N LEU A 49 7.56 -9.62 3.26
CA LEU A 49 7.72 -8.33 3.89
C LEU A 49 8.39 -7.39 2.89
N ILE A 50 8.04 -6.13 2.89
CA ILE A 50 8.69 -5.16 2.02
C ILE A 50 9.60 -4.26 2.86
N LEU A 51 10.82 -4.09 2.39
CA LEU A 51 11.82 -3.18 2.96
C LEU A 51 11.88 -1.91 2.11
N LEU A 52 11.54 -0.77 2.70
CA LEU A 52 11.76 0.56 2.15
C LEU A 52 13.04 1.14 2.74
N ARG A 53 14.00 1.48 1.90
CA ARG A 53 15.15 2.31 2.27
C ARG A 53 14.90 3.75 1.88
N HIS A 54 15.15 4.67 2.79
CA HIS A 54 15.03 6.12 2.58
C HIS A 54 16.27 6.84 3.07
N ALA A 55 16.32 8.16 2.93
CA ALA A 55 17.53 8.93 3.26
C ALA A 55 17.98 8.74 4.73
N ASP A 56 17.03 8.58 5.65
CA ASP A 56 17.27 8.61 7.08
C ASP A 56 17.18 7.22 7.74
N GLY A 57 16.98 6.14 6.97
CA GLY A 57 16.93 4.78 7.51
C GLY A 57 16.12 3.78 6.70
N GLU A 58 15.53 2.82 7.40
CA GLU A 58 14.78 1.70 6.84
C GLU A 58 13.42 1.56 7.52
N ILE A 59 12.41 1.19 6.73
CA ILE A 59 11.05 0.89 7.20
C ILE A 59 10.64 -0.46 6.61
N TYR A 60 10.14 -1.35 7.46
CA TYR A 60 9.52 -2.60 7.03
C TYR A 60 7.99 -2.41 7.02
N PHE A 61 7.34 -2.84 5.96
CA PHE A 61 5.90 -2.74 5.83
C PHE A 61 5.28 -3.98 5.18
N LEU A 62 4.00 -4.24 5.47
CA LEU A 62 3.30 -5.46 5.10
C LEU A 62 2.28 -5.29 4.00
N ASN A 63 1.70 -4.09 3.89
CA ASN A 63 0.58 -3.87 2.99
C ASN A 63 1.03 -3.13 1.73
N LEU A 64 1.27 -1.83 1.82
CA LEU A 64 1.65 -1.04 0.64
C LEU A 64 2.39 0.25 0.97
N LEU A 65 3.17 0.70 -0.01
CA LEU A 65 3.66 2.06 -0.16
C LEU A 65 2.93 2.73 -1.32
N SER A 66 2.37 3.92 -1.12
CA SER A 66 1.79 4.73 -2.19
C SER A 66 2.30 6.16 -2.19
N LEU A 67 2.61 6.67 -3.39
CA LEU A 67 3.06 8.04 -3.64
C LEU A 67 2.03 8.78 -4.51
N GLY A 68 1.92 10.10 -4.31
CA GLY A 68 1.00 10.97 -5.05
C GLY A 68 -0.39 11.03 -4.41
N PHE A 69 -1.43 11.06 -5.20
CA PHE A 69 -2.80 11.38 -4.76
C PHE A 69 -3.29 10.65 -3.51
N PRO A 70 -3.08 9.33 -3.31
CA PRO A 70 -3.51 8.66 -2.08
C PRO A 70 -2.78 9.16 -0.83
N ALA A 71 -1.49 9.46 -0.93
CA ALA A 71 -0.72 10.03 0.18
C ALA A 71 -1.18 11.45 0.52
N ASP A 72 -1.46 12.26 -0.49
CA ASP A 72 -1.94 13.63 -0.31
C ASP A 72 -3.35 13.68 0.29
N VAL A 73 -4.25 12.78 -0.13
CA VAL A 73 -5.59 12.63 0.48
C VAL A 73 -5.46 12.21 1.93
N GLY A 74 -4.59 11.24 2.23
CA GLY A 74 -4.34 10.76 3.58
C GLY A 74 -3.82 11.88 4.50
N GLU A 75 -2.85 12.67 4.03
CA GLU A 75 -2.33 13.83 4.76
C GLU A 75 -3.46 14.83 5.11
N LEU A 76 -4.24 15.22 4.11
CA LEU A 76 -5.33 16.17 4.30
C LEU A 76 -6.39 15.63 5.25
N THR A 77 -6.77 14.36 5.11
CA THR A 77 -7.76 13.70 5.97
C THR A 77 -7.29 13.67 7.42
N ASN A 78 -6.03 13.28 7.66
CA ASN A 78 -5.45 13.25 9.00
C ASN A 78 -5.41 14.64 9.65
N ARG A 79 -5.11 15.70 8.88
CA ARG A 79 -5.02 17.08 9.38
C ARG A 79 -6.37 17.71 9.66
N ARG A 80 -7.39 17.49 8.81
CA ARG A 80 -8.65 18.26 8.84
C ARG A 80 -9.88 17.43 9.16
N PHE A 81 -9.92 16.16 8.79
CA PHE A 81 -11.15 15.36 8.76
C PHE A 81 -11.10 14.07 9.58
N LYS A 82 -10.05 13.87 10.39
CA LYS A 82 -9.84 12.65 11.19
C LYS A 82 -11.06 12.25 12.04
N ARG A 83 -11.82 13.23 12.52
CA ARG A 83 -12.99 13.01 13.38
C ARG A 83 -14.22 12.49 12.63
N TRP A 84 -14.23 12.53 11.31
CA TRP A 84 -15.40 12.26 10.47
C TRP A 84 -15.36 10.87 9.82
N GLY A 85 -14.38 10.04 10.15
CA GLY A 85 -14.25 8.67 9.65
C GLY A 85 -14.28 8.57 8.12
N GLU A 86 -15.16 7.72 7.57
CA GLU A 86 -15.29 7.54 6.12
C GLU A 86 -15.72 8.83 5.38
N LEU A 87 -16.61 9.63 5.99
CA LEU A 87 -17.01 10.93 5.43
C LEU A 87 -15.82 11.89 5.34
N GLY A 88 -14.94 11.88 6.33
CA GLY A 88 -13.72 12.67 6.32
C GLY A 88 -12.79 12.30 5.15
N TYR A 89 -12.69 11.03 4.83
CA TYR A 89 -11.94 10.57 3.66
C TYR A 89 -12.54 11.08 2.35
N ILE A 90 -13.87 11.00 2.18
CA ILE A 90 -14.57 11.51 1.00
C ILE A 90 -14.34 13.01 0.84
N LEU A 91 -14.44 13.78 1.92
CA LEU A 91 -14.16 15.23 1.92
C LEU A 91 -12.70 15.52 1.57
N GLY A 92 -11.76 14.71 2.07
CA GLY A 92 -10.35 14.78 1.70
C GLY A 92 -10.12 14.58 0.20
N VAL A 93 -10.76 13.55 -0.37
CA VAL A 93 -10.73 13.28 -1.81
C VAL A 93 -11.29 14.45 -2.61
N LEU A 94 -12.47 14.96 -2.27
CA LEU A 94 -13.12 16.07 -2.98
C LEU A 94 -12.28 17.36 -2.89
N THR A 95 -11.70 17.64 -1.73
CA THR A 95 -10.84 18.82 -1.54
C THR A 95 -9.56 18.71 -2.36
N ARG A 96 -8.92 17.53 -2.37
CA ARG A 96 -7.71 17.30 -3.18
C ARG A 96 -8.00 17.27 -4.68
N LEU A 97 -9.20 16.90 -5.09
CA LEU A 97 -9.62 17.04 -6.49
C LEU A 97 -9.57 18.48 -6.99
N ALA A 98 -9.88 19.47 -6.14
CA ALA A 98 -9.79 20.89 -6.51
C ALA A 98 -8.35 21.31 -6.81
N GLY A 99 -7.39 20.82 -6.05
CA GLY A 99 -5.94 21.06 -6.23
C GLY A 99 -5.21 19.84 -6.82
N LEU A 100 -5.82 19.11 -7.77
CA LEU A 100 -5.22 17.90 -8.34
C LEU A 100 -3.93 18.24 -9.07
N GLU A 101 -2.82 17.71 -8.57
CA GLU A 101 -1.51 17.79 -9.17
C GLU A 101 -1.04 16.41 -9.65
N HIS A 102 -0.25 16.42 -10.72
CA HIS A 102 0.38 15.20 -11.22
C HIS A 102 1.89 15.37 -11.07
N LEU A 103 2.47 14.57 -10.20
CA LEU A 103 3.89 14.62 -9.89
C LEU A 103 4.64 13.52 -10.66
N ALA A 104 5.91 13.74 -10.88
CA ALA A 104 6.83 12.70 -11.33
C ALA A 104 7.58 12.16 -10.11
N PHE A 105 7.64 10.85 -10.02
CA PHE A 105 8.46 10.14 -9.03
C PHE A 105 9.45 9.27 -9.81
N PRO A 106 10.62 9.81 -10.16
CA PRO A 106 11.61 9.06 -10.93
C PRO A 106 11.93 7.73 -10.25
N HIS A 107 11.69 6.62 -10.96
CA HIS A 107 11.91 5.29 -10.44
C HIS A 107 12.33 4.32 -11.54
N ARG A 108 12.91 3.20 -11.12
CA ARG A 108 13.34 2.11 -12.00
C ARG A 108 12.93 0.79 -11.39
N LEU A 109 12.32 -0.07 -12.21
CA LEU A 109 11.82 -1.38 -11.80
C LEU A 109 12.88 -2.45 -12.08
N ASP A 110 13.23 -3.27 -11.10
CA ASP A 110 14.24 -4.33 -11.21
C ASP A 110 15.51 -3.88 -11.95
N SER A 111 15.86 -4.57 -13.02
CA SER A 111 17.04 -4.28 -13.85
C SER A 111 16.71 -3.48 -15.12
N ALA A 112 15.58 -2.76 -15.14
CA ALA A 112 15.25 -1.93 -16.30
C ALA A 112 16.37 -0.90 -16.56
N PRO A 113 16.77 -0.69 -17.82
CA PRO A 113 17.88 0.22 -18.13
C PRO A 113 17.52 1.68 -17.88
N ASP A 114 16.25 2.03 -18.07
CA ASP A 114 15.79 3.42 -18.06
C ASP A 114 14.99 3.78 -16.82
N TRP A 115 15.10 5.04 -16.42
CA TRP A 115 14.30 5.64 -15.35
C TRP A 115 12.94 6.07 -15.90
N ASP A 116 11.84 5.64 -15.27
CA ASP A 116 10.53 6.21 -15.54
C ASP A 116 10.40 7.56 -14.81
N ARG A 117 10.37 8.64 -15.59
CA ARG A 117 10.24 10.03 -15.11
C ARG A 117 8.88 10.64 -15.45
N ARG A 118 7.95 9.83 -15.96
CA ARG A 118 6.62 10.31 -16.38
C ARG A 118 5.80 10.74 -15.17
N ARG A 119 5.05 11.83 -15.35
CA ARG A 119 4.05 12.24 -14.35
C ARG A 119 2.96 11.17 -14.18
N CYS A 120 2.43 11.06 -12.97
CA CYS A 120 1.36 10.13 -12.67
C CYS A 120 0.36 10.76 -11.68
N LEU A 121 -0.82 10.16 -11.59
CA LEU A 121 -1.76 10.42 -10.50
C LEU A 121 -1.22 9.81 -9.20
N PHE A 122 -0.80 8.54 -9.28
CA PHE A 122 -0.16 7.84 -8.18
C PHE A 122 0.73 6.69 -8.67
N LEU A 123 1.63 6.28 -7.78
CA LEU A 123 2.33 5.02 -7.81
C LEU A 123 1.98 4.23 -6.55
N THR A 124 1.83 2.91 -6.67
CA THR A 124 1.74 2.04 -5.50
C THR A 124 2.61 0.81 -5.68
N PHE A 125 3.18 0.36 -4.58
CA PHE A 125 4.04 -0.81 -4.45
C PHE A 125 3.44 -1.65 -3.34
N SER A 126 2.77 -2.73 -3.71
CA SER A 126 1.86 -3.45 -2.81
C SER A 126 2.26 -4.90 -2.63
N ASN A 127 2.13 -5.36 -1.40
CA ASN A 127 2.21 -6.75 -0.99
C ASN A 127 0.81 -7.36 -0.83
N SER A 128 -0.21 -6.51 -0.63
CA SER A 128 -1.61 -6.90 -0.51
C SER A 128 -2.53 -6.05 -1.39
N LYS A 129 -3.78 -6.52 -1.61
CA LYS A 129 -4.70 -5.94 -2.60
C LYS A 129 -5.34 -4.63 -2.15
N TYR A 130 -5.60 -4.47 -0.85
CA TYR A 130 -6.51 -3.47 -0.35
C TYR A 130 -5.82 -2.30 0.35
N THR A 131 -6.41 -1.12 0.21
CA THR A 131 -6.08 0.09 0.98
C THR A 131 -7.36 0.82 1.40
N GLY A 132 -7.28 1.65 2.46
CA GLY A 132 -8.43 2.42 2.93
C GLY A 132 -9.66 1.56 3.23
N GLY A 133 -9.45 0.34 3.68
CA GLY A 133 -10.48 -0.64 4.01
C GLY A 133 -10.93 -1.49 2.82
N LYS A 134 -11.55 -0.92 1.80
CA LYS A 134 -12.21 -1.68 0.71
C LYS A 134 -11.68 -1.38 -0.69
N MET A 135 -10.83 -0.37 -0.87
CA MET A 135 -10.28 -0.05 -2.19
C MET A 135 -9.25 -1.08 -2.60
N MET A 136 -9.46 -1.74 -3.71
CA MET A 136 -8.59 -2.77 -4.27
C MET A 136 -7.56 -2.11 -5.21
N ILE A 137 -6.58 -1.42 -4.63
CA ILE A 137 -5.61 -0.61 -5.41
C ILE A 137 -4.61 -1.46 -6.19
N ALA A 138 -4.32 -2.66 -5.71
CA ALA A 138 -3.40 -3.61 -6.32
C ALA A 138 -4.03 -5.02 -6.42
N PRO A 139 -5.02 -5.23 -7.30
CA PRO A 139 -5.85 -6.44 -7.30
C PRO A 139 -5.10 -7.74 -7.61
N LYS A 140 -3.88 -7.66 -8.10
CA LYS A 140 -3.03 -8.81 -8.39
C LYS A 140 -1.95 -9.07 -7.34
N ALA A 141 -1.88 -8.24 -6.29
CA ALA A 141 -0.94 -8.45 -5.20
C ALA A 141 -1.21 -9.78 -4.47
N ASP A 142 -0.15 -10.46 -4.09
CA ASP A 142 -0.17 -11.67 -3.26
C ASP A 142 0.99 -11.61 -2.27
N ALA A 143 0.69 -11.59 -0.98
CA ALA A 143 1.68 -11.49 0.09
C ALA A 143 2.55 -12.76 0.27
N THR A 144 2.52 -13.69 -0.68
CA THR A 144 3.24 -14.97 -0.58
C THR A 144 4.01 -15.36 -1.84
N ASP A 145 3.95 -14.55 -2.89
CA ASP A 145 4.51 -14.86 -4.21
C ASP A 145 5.96 -14.37 -4.43
N GLY A 146 6.51 -13.65 -3.43
CA GLY A 146 7.88 -13.10 -3.49
C GLY A 146 8.00 -11.92 -4.46
N GLN A 147 6.92 -11.18 -4.72
CA GLN A 147 6.89 -10.06 -5.64
C GLN A 147 6.16 -8.86 -5.05
N ILE A 148 6.48 -7.68 -5.52
CA ILE A 148 5.79 -6.43 -5.26
C ILE A 148 4.89 -6.15 -6.46
N GLU A 149 3.59 -6.01 -6.24
CA GLU A 149 2.70 -5.52 -7.28
C GLU A 149 2.86 -4.01 -7.44
N TYR A 150 3.48 -3.62 -8.54
CA TYR A 150 3.57 -2.22 -8.97
C TYR A 150 2.33 -1.82 -9.75
N VAL A 151 1.70 -0.73 -9.36
CA VAL A 151 0.62 -0.10 -10.12
C VAL A 151 0.91 1.39 -10.26
N ARG A 152 0.89 1.87 -11.51
CA ARG A 152 1.00 3.28 -11.86
C ARG A 152 -0.26 3.72 -12.58
N TRP A 153 -0.84 4.82 -12.14
CA TRP A 153 -1.91 5.46 -12.88
C TRP A 153 -1.42 6.78 -13.47
N SER A 154 -1.53 6.89 -14.79
CA SER A 154 -1.16 8.08 -15.55
C SER A 154 -2.00 9.29 -15.15
N PRO A 155 -1.59 10.53 -15.53
CA PRO A 155 -2.37 11.72 -15.29
C PRO A 155 -3.81 11.61 -15.83
N VAL A 156 -4.79 12.00 -15.01
CA VAL A 156 -6.21 12.02 -15.36
C VAL A 156 -6.82 13.35 -14.96
N GLY A 157 -7.76 13.84 -15.74
CA GLY A 157 -8.54 15.05 -15.39
C GLY A 157 -9.50 14.77 -14.22
N ARG A 158 -9.86 15.82 -13.49
CA ARG A 158 -10.70 15.77 -12.28
C ARG A 158 -12.01 15.01 -12.47
N LEU A 159 -12.77 15.33 -13.52
CA LEU A 159 -14.04 14.68 -13.82
C LEU A 159 -13.84 13.19 -14.11
N ARG A 160 -12.82 12.86 -14.91
CA ARG A 160 -12.51 11.47 -15.25
C ARG A 160 -12.07 10.68 -14.01
N LEU A 161 -11.38 11.31 -13.06
CA LEU A 161 -11.01 10.67 -11.79
C LEU A 161 -12.25 10.31 -10.97
N VAL A 162 -13.22 11.22 -10.83
CA VAL A 162 -14.49 10.96 -10.14
C VAL A 162 -15.21 9.75 -10.75
N TRP A 163 -15.33 9.72 -12.07
CA TRP A 163 -15.98 8.59 -12.78
C TRP A 163 -15.25 7.26 -12.62
N ASN A 164 -13.93 7.29 -12.45
CA ASN A 164 -13.11 6.08 -12.32
C ASN A 164 -12.88 5.66 -10.86
N ILE A 165 -13.31 6.44 -9.88
CA ILE A 165 -13.08 6.13 -8.46
C ILE A 165 -13.73 4.80 -8.06
N GLN A 166 -14.90 4.47 -8.62
CA GLN A 166 -15.58 3.20 -8.38
C GLN A 166 -14.77 1.99 -8.86
N ARG A 167 -13.93 2.18 -9.89
CA ARG A 167 -13.07 1.11 -10.41
C ARG A 167 -11.95 0.72 -9.42
N LEU A 168 -11.60 1.61 -8.49
CA LEU A 168 -10.68 1.29 -7.40
C LEU A 168 -11.30 0.31 -6.39
N PHE A 169 -12.61 0.33 -6.22
CA PHE A 169 -13.28 -0.62 -5.32
C PHE A 169 -13.44 -2.00 -5.94
N THR A 170 -13.56 -2.10 -7.23
CA THR A 170 -13.68 -3.36 -7.97
C THR A 170 -12.35 -3.91 -8.47
N GLY A 171 -11.27 -3.13 -8.36
CA GLY A 171 -9.97 -3.47 -8.93
C GLY A 171 -9.89 -3.37 -10.46
N SER A 172 -10.99 -2.99 -11.14
CA SER A 172 -11.04 -2.94 -12.61
C SER A 172 -10.25 -1.76 -13.21
N HIS A 173 -9.74 -0.86 -12.38
CA HIS A 173 -8.89 0.26 -12.82
C HIS A 173 -7.59 -0.20 -13.50
N ILE A 174 -7.04 -1.36 -13.13
CA ILE A 174 -5.81 -1.89 -13.75
C ILE A 174 -5.99 -2.30 -15.22
N SER A 175 -7.22 -2.51 -15.67
CA SER A 175 -7.54 -2.78 -17.08
C SER A 175 -7.74 -1.51 -17.90
N HIS A 176 -7.63 -0.32 -17.26
CA HIS A 176 -7.76 0.95 -17.94
C HIS A 176 -6.48 1.29 -18.71
N SER A 177 -6.59 1.87 -19.91
CA SER A 177 -5.44 2.24 -20.76
C SER A 177 -4.43 3.19 -20.11
N GLN A 178 -4.83 3.88 -19.05
CA GLN A 178 -3.96 4.79 -18.28
C GLN A 178 -3.29 4.11 -17.08
N ALA A 179 -3.62 2.85 -16.80
CA ALA A 179 -2.95 2.06 -15.79
C ALA A 179 -1.80 1.27 -16.39
N SER A 180 -0.69 1.19 -15.68
CA SER A 180 0.41 0.27 -15.95
C SER A 180 0.65 -0.55 -14.70
N ARG A 181 0.93 -1.83 -14.86
CA ARG A 181 1.26 -2.73 -13.77
C ARG A 181 2.45 -3.62 -14.11
N ALA A 182 3.16 -4.04 -13.08
CA ALA A 182 4.20 -5.05 -13.16
C ALA A 182 4.33 -5.77 -11.82
N ALA A 183 4.75 -7.03 -11.84
CA ALA A 183 5.22 -7.72 -10.66
C ALA A 183 6.75 -7.60 -10.64
N VAL A 184 7.32 -7.06 -9.57
CA VAL A 184 8.73 -6.71 -9.46
C VAL A 184 9.30 -7.17 -8.13
N ARG A 185 10.63 -7.26 -8.01
CA ARG A 185 11.30 -7.61 -6.75
C ARG A 185 11.97 -6.43 -6.08
N ARG A 186 12.36 -5.45 -6.88
CA ARG A 186 13.06 -4.27 -6.41
C ARG A 186 12.66 -3.05 -7.22
N VAL A 187 12.58 -1.93 -6.55
CA VAL A 187 12.36 -0.63 -7.18
C VAL A 187 13.39 0.34 -6.63
N GLU A 188 13.99 1.12 -7.48
CA GLU A 188 14.89 2.21 -7.10
C GLU A 188 14.26 3.55 -7.41
N PHE A 189 14.54 4.55 -6.58
CA PHE A 189 14.05 5.91 -6.72
C PHE A 189 15.18 6.92 -6.87
N ASP A 190 14.98 7.91 -7.73
CA ASP A 190 15.85 9.07 -7.93
C ASP A 190 15.09 10.34 -7.55
N LEU A 191 14.65 10.42 -6.28
CA LEU A 191 13.94 11.59 -5.77
C LEU A 191 14.93 12.66 -5.34
N SER A 192 14.72 13.91 -5.79
CA SER A 192 15.53 15.06 -5.36
C SER A 192 15.20 15.47 -3.92
N GLU A 193 13.90 15.47 -3.57
CA GLU A 193 13.38 15.95 -2.29
C GLU A 193 12.49 14.88 -1.62
N PRO A 194 12.27 14.99 -0.29
CA PRO A 194 11.29 14.17 0.41
C PRO A 194 9.88 14.41 -0.12
N VAL A 195 9.12 13.34 -0.31
CA VAL A 195 7.73 13.34 -0.78
C VAL A 195 6.81 12.75 0.27
N ASN A 196 5.52 13.08 0.20
CA ASN A 196 4.51 12.39 1.00
C ASN A 196 4.37 10.95 0.52
N ALA A 197 4.52 10.02 1.44
CA ALA A 197 4.40 8.58 1.24
C ALA A 197 3.36 8.01 2.21
N LEU A 198 2.39 7.28 1.69
CA LEU A 198 1.46 6.48 2.48
C LEU A 198 2.08 5.09 2.64
N VAL A 199 2.46 4.73 3.87
CA VAL A 199 3.05 3.42 4.20
C VAL A 199 2.16 2.75 5.23
N ASP A 200 1.55 1.63 4.89
CA ASP A 200 0.64 0.85 5.76
C ASP A 200 -0.44 1.68 6.48
N GLY A 201 -0.89 2.76 5.86
CA GLY A 201 -1.91 3.66 6.42
C GLY A 201 -1.35 4.91 7.11
N GLU A 202 -0.05 4.98 7.35
CA GLU A 202 0.61 6.15 7.94
C GLU A 202 1.17 7.06 6.84
N ILE A 203 1.04 8.38 7.04
CA ILE A 203 1.61 9.38 6.14
C ILE A 203 2.96 9.84 6.67
N LEU A 204 3.99 9.56 5.89
CA LEU A 204 5.37 9.90 6.20
C LEU A 204 5.92 10.81 5.10
N ARG A 205 6.81 11.72 5.46
CA ARG A 205 7.56 12.53 4.49
C ARG A 205 8.95 11.97 4.31
N LEU A 206 9.16 11.25 3.19
CA LEU A 206 10.35 10.43 2.97
C LEU A 206 11.02 10.74 1.63
N LYS A 207 12.35 10.72 1.62
CA LYS A 207 13.15 10.62 0.39
C LYS A 207 13.47 9.15 0.15
N CYS A 208 12.53 8.45 -0.51
CA CYS A 208 12.67 7.04 -0.83
C CYS A 208 13.91 6.80 -1.71
N ARG A 209 14.63 5.72 -1.46
CA ARG A 209 15.80 5.26 -2.23
C ARG A 209 15.52 3.95 -2.94
N SER A 210 14.98 2.98 -2.22
CA SER A 210 14.60 1.69 -2.80
C SER A 210 13.52 0.99 -2.01
N VAL A 211 12.77 0.14 -2.71
CA VAL A 211 11.82 -0.82 -2.14
C VAL A 211 12.23 -2.20 -2.61
N GLU A 212 12.24 -3.18 -1.72
CA GLU A 212 12.68 -4.54 -2.00
C GLU A 212 11.81 -5.55 -1.28
N ILE A 213 11.40 -6.62 -1.97
CA ILE A 213 10.66 -7.72 -1.35
C ILE A 213 11.61 -8.63 -0.57
N LEU A 214 11.19 -9.02 0.61
CA LEU A 214 11.83 -10.02 1.45
C LEU A 214 10.90 -11.24 1.50
N PRO A 215 11.11 -12.26 0.67
CA PRO A 215 10.19 -13.38 0.56
C PRO A 215 10.11 -14.18 1.85
N ARG A 216 8.89 -14.51 2.28
CA ARG A 216 8.60 -15.34 3.47
C ARG A 216 9.33 -14.90 4.72
N ALA A 217 9.53 -13.58 4.88
CA ALA A 217 10.30 -13.03 5.99
C ALA A 217 9.52 -13.02 7.30
N LEU A 218 8.21 -13.17 7.27
CA LEU A 218 7.33 -13.06 8.43
C LEU A 218 6.26 -14.15 8.42
N ASP A 219 5.98 -14.72 9.60
CA ASP A 219 4.80 -15.56 9.79
C ASP A 219 3.63 -14.69 10.24
N VAL A 220 2.47 -14.88 9.64
CA VAL A 220 1.20 -14.26 10.01
C VAL A 220 0.24 -15.35 10.49
N ILE A 221 -0.46 -15.08 11.58
CA ILE A 221 -1.54 -15.94 12.07
C ILE A 221 -2.84 -15.47 11.40
N ALA A 222 -3.36 -16.28 10.46
CA ALA A 222 -4.54 -15.95 9.67
C ALA A 222 -5.32 -17.22 9.26
#